data_0e0be79f5989f9192b981e8cd3d14924
#
_entry.id   0e0be79f5989f9192b981e8cd3d14924
#
_cell.length_a   1.000
_cell.length_b   1.000
_cell.length_c   1.000
_cell.angle_alpha   90.00
_cell.angle_beta   90.00
_cell.angle_gamma   90.00
#
_symmetry.space_group_name_H-M   'P 1'
#
loop_
_entity.id
_entity.type
_entity.pdbx_description
1 polymer ?
#
loop_
_entity_poly.entity_id
_entity_poly.type
_entity_poly.pdbx_seq_one_letter_code
_entity_poly.pdbx_strand_id
1 'polypeptide(L)'
;IQFLLPIFLIWMLSKYAIIKTIIFTLILATLIYLAYKKRKPILLYITLGLIFVIIGLSTYLIIPIRANAGVPLNQYDPSTATQFKNYYNRENFTKPPLIYGQYYTALPPESFETTESGQLKPIFAKEQQTLFPRMWNYENISYENGYIEWVGQPEETVIINGEERLKPSFKQNLQFFFSYQLNYMYFRYLLTNFSGKLNDIQGYGDYKNSQWTTGIKYLEDRM
;
A
#
# COMPACT_ATOMS: atom_id res chain seq x y z
N ILE A 1 10.41 6.77 7.05
CA ILE A 1 10.90 5.40 6.72
C ILE A 1 10.94 5.18 5.20
N GLN A 2 9.92 5.59 4.43
CA GLN A 2 9.87 5.39 2.97
C GLN A 2 11.06 5.98 2.18
N PHE A 3 11.68 7.08 2.66
CA PHE A 3 12.84 7.70 2.00
C PHE A 3 14.19 7.15 2.48
N LEU A 4 14.27 6.65 3.70
CA LEU A 4 15.53 6.16 4.27
C LEU A 4 15.90 4.77 3.76
N LEU A 5 14.91 3.90 3.57
CA LEU A 5 15.13 2.53 3.12
C LEU A 5 15.78 2.45 1.72
N PRO A 6 15.27 3.13 0.68
CA PRO A 6 15.90 3.11 -0.65
C PRO A 6 17.32 3.67 -0.64
N ILE A 7 17.57 4.74 0.11
CA ILE A 7 18.92 5.33 0.22
C ILE A 7 19.90 4.34 0.88
N PHE A 8 19.48 3.68 1.95
CA PHE A 8 20.28 2.67 2.64
C PHE A 8 20.59 1.47 1.72
N LEU A 9 19.61 1.02 0.95
CA LEU A 9 19.76 -0.11 0.03
C LEU A 9 20.64 0.21 -1.18
N ILE A 10 20.49 1.39 -1.80
CA ILE A 10 21.38 1.86 -2.87
C ILE A 10 22.82 1.96 -2.34
N TRP A 11 22.98 2.42 -1.11
CA TRP A 11 24.29 2.51 -0.48
C TRP A 11 24.92 1.12 -0.25
N MET A 12 24.12 0.14 0.20
CA MET A 12 24.58 -1.25 0.42
C MET A 12 24.85 -2.03 -0.87
N LEU A 13 24.10 -1.80 -1.94
CA LEU A 13 24.25 -2.49 -3.22
C LEU A 13 25.32 -1.84 -4.14
N SER A 14 26.02 -0.83 -3.67
CA SER A 14 27.05 -0.15 -4.46
C SER A 14 28.35 -0.96 -4.54
N LYS A 15 29.16 -0.72 -5.59
CA LYS A 15 30.45 -1.39 -5.89
C LYS A 15 31.43 -1.49 -4.69
N TYR A 16 31.32 -0.57 -3.72
CA TYR A 16 32.19 -0.54 -2.53
C TYR A 16 31.41 -0.79 -1.22
N ALA A 17 30.32 -1.57 -1.30
CA ALA A 17 29.44 -1.82 -0.15
C ALA A 17 30.19 -2.33 1.09
N ILE A 18 31.08 -3.29 0.92
CA ILE A 18 31.83 -3.91 2.03
C ILE A 18 32.68 -2.86 2.75
N ILE A 19 33.44 -2.05 2.02
CA ILE A 19 34.31 -1.03 2.63
C ILE A 19 33.48 0.03 3.34
N LYS A 20 32.38 0.48 2.72
CA LYS A 20 31.47 1.45 3.32
C LYS A 20 30.82 0.90 4.58
N THR A 21 30.41 -0.38 4.59
CA THR A 21 29.83 -1.03 5.77
C THR A 21 30.85 -1.12 6.91
N ILE A 22 32.10 -1.46 6.62
CA ILE A 22 33.18 -1.48 7.62
C ILE A 22 33.39 -0.07 8.21
N ILE A 23 33.52 0.95 7.39
CA ILE A 23 33.70 2.34 7.84
C ILE A 23 32.49 2.77 8.70
N PHE A 24 31.28 2.46 8.28
CA PHE A 24 30.06 2.82 9.00
C PHE A 24 29.98 2.13 10.36
N THR A 25 30.30 0.84 10.45
CA THR A 25 30.35 0.11 11.73
C THR A 25 31.41 0.65 12.66
N LEU A 26 32.58 1.03 12.15
CA LEU A 26 33.62 1.69 12.93
C LEU A 26 33.18 3.05 13.49
N ILE A 27 32.46 3.85 12.67
CA ILE A 27 31.89 5.13 13.12
C ILE A 27 30.87 4.90 14.25
N LEU A 28 29.95 3.94 14.12
CA LEU A 28 28.98 3.62 15.16
C LEU A 28 29.65 3.12 16.45
N ALA A 29 30.62 2.24 16.34
CA ALA A 29 31.38 1.75 17.47
C ALA A 29 32.12 2.89 18.20
N THR A 30 32.71 3.81 17.44
CA THR A 30 33.39 5.00 17.99
C THR A 30 32.40 5.93 18.70
N LEU A 31 31.22 6.14 18.12
CA LEU A 31 30.18 6.96 18.77
C LEU A 31 29.69 6.34 20.08
N ILE A 32 29.48 5.03 20.14
CA ILE A 32 29.11 4.33 21.37
C ILE A 32 30.20 4.50 22.41
N TYR A 33 31.47 4.24 22.03
CA TYR A 33 32.62 4.38 22.95
C TYR A 33 32.74 5.80 23.50
N LEU A 34 32.63 6.83 22.66
CA LEU A 34 32.69 8.23 23.07
C LEU A 34 31.50 8.62 23.95
N ALA A 35 30.29 8.17 23.62
CA ALA A 35 29.09 8.41 24.42
C ALA A 35 29.20 7.80 25.82
N TYR A 36 29.73 6.57 25.91
CA TYR A 36 29.98 5.88 27.16
C TYR A 36 31.06 6.59 27.97
N LYS A 37 32.23 6.86 27.37
CA LYS A 37 33.37 7.51 28.03
C LYS A 37 33.04 8.92 28.53
N LYS A 38 32.30 9.70 27.75
CA LYS A 38 31.90 11.07 28.10
C LYS A 38 30.64 11.14 28.95
N ARG A 39 30.08 10.02 29.38
CA ARG A 39 28.84 9.90 30.17
C ARG A 39 27.65 10.69 29.55
N LYS A 40 27.49 10.58 28.23
CA LYS A 40 26.38 11.23 27.49
C LYS A 40 25.28 10.21 27.17
N PRO A 41 24.31 9.96 28.08
CA PRO A 41 23.31 8.89 27.92
C PRO A 41 22.41 9.12 26.71
N ILE A 42 22.06 10.35 26.41
CA ILE A 42 21.21 10.68 25.27
C ILE A 42 21.87 10.24 23.95
N LEU A 43 23.17 10.55 23.77
CA LEU A 43 23.90 10.13 22.58
C LEU A 43 24.00 8.61 22.47
N LEU A 44 24.19 7.93 23.59
CA LEU A 44 24.23 6.47 23.66
C LEU A 44 22.88 5.86 23.20
N TYR A 45 21.76 6.34 23.75
CA TYR A 45 20.44 5.84 23.39
C TYR A 45 20.06 6.12 21.92
N ILE A 46 20.41 7.29 21.40
CA ILE A 46 20.19 7.62 19.97
C ILE A 46 21.01 6.65 19.09
N THR A 47 22.28 6.42 19.42
CA THR A 47 23.14 5.53 18.62
C THR A 47 22.67 4.08 18.68
N LEU A 48 22.28 3.58 19.85
CA LEU A 48 21.69 2.25 19.99
C LEU A 48 20.37 2.13 19.24
N GLY A 49 19.49 3.11 19.36
CA GLY A 49 18.23 3.15 18.62
C GLY A 49 18.45 3.09 17.11
N LEU A 50 19.42 3.85 16.58
CA LEU A 50 19.79 3.80 15.17
C LEU A 50 20.26 2.39 14.74
N ILE A 51 21.08 1.73 15.57
CA ILE A 51 21.54 0.36 15.29
C ILE A 51 20.36 -0.61 15.21
N PHE A 52 19.41 -0.55 16.16
CA PHE A 52 18.24 -1.43 16.13
C PHE A 52 17.35 -1.16 14.90
N VAL A 53 17.20 0.10 14.48
CA VAL A 53 16.50 0.45 13.23
C VAL A 53 17.22 -0.17 12.03
N ILE A 54 18.55 -0.09 11.95
CA ILE A 54 19.33 -0.66 10.85
C ILE A 54 19.21 -2.19 10.83
N ILE A 55 19.27 -2.85 11.99
CA ILE A 55 19.07 -4.30 12.09
C ILE A 55 17.67 -4.67 11.59
N GLY A 56 16.64 -3.96 12.01
CA GLY A 56 15.27 -4.18 11.52
C GLY A 56 15.14 -3.99 10.00
N LEU A 57 15.73 -2.93 9.45
CA LEU A 57 15.72 -2.67 8.01
C LEU A 57 16.55 -3.67 7.20
N SER A 58 17.57 -4.30 7.80
CA SER A 58 18.41 -5.29 7.12
C SER A 58 17.62 -6.53 6.68
N THR A 59 16.48 -6.82 7.29
CA THR A 59 15.62 -7.93 6.89
C THR A 59 15.07 -7.76 5.45
N TYR A 60 14.90 -6.53 4.98
CA TYR A 60 14.50 -6.26 3.59
C TYR A 60 15.56 -6.68 2.56
N LEU A 61 16.84 -6.81 2.95
CA LEU A 61 17.92 -7.30 2.08
C LEU A 61 17.72 -8.76 1.64
N ILE A 62 16.91 -9.52 2.35
CA ILE A 62 16.56 -10.89 1.97
C ILE A 62 15.92 -10.93 0.57
N ILE A 63 15.15 -9.91 0.20
CA ILE A 63 14.47 -9.84 -1.09
C ILE A 63 15.46 -9.84 -2.26
N PRO A 64 16.40 -8.87 -2.39
CA PRO A 64 17.37 -8.88 -3.49
C PRO A 64 18.38 -10.04 -3.38
N ILE A 65 18.70 -10.52 -2.19
CA ILE A 65 19.56 -11.71 -2.02
C ILE A 65 18.88 -12.93 -2.63
N ARG A 66 17.60 -13.17 -2.32
CA ARG A 66 16.84 -14.28 -2.92
C ARG A 66 16.64 -14.11 -4.42
N ALA A 67 16.38 -12.89 -4.90
CA ALA A 67 16.24 -12.63 -6.33
C ALA A 67 17.52 -13.01 -7.11
N ASN A 68 18.70 -12.76 -6.53
CA ASN A 68 19.99 -13.12 -7.13
C ASN A 68 20.38 -14.60 -6.92
N ALA A 69 19.66 -15.35 -6.09
CA ALA A 69 19.93 -16.77 -5.84
C ALA A 69 19.31 -17.72 -6.88
N GLY A 70 18.68 -17.20 -7.95
CA GLY A 70 18.13 -18.01 -9.03
C GLY A 70 16.92 -18.85 -8.61
N VAL A 71 16.08 -18.35 -7.70
CA VAL A 71 14.87 -19.05 -7.25
C VAL A 71 13.85 -19.21 -8.37
N PRO A 72 13.09 -20.34 -8.42
CA PRO A 72 12.13 -20.61 -9.51
C PRO A 72 11.00 -19.55 -9.61
N LEU A 73 10.59 -18.97 -8.49
CA LEU A 73 9.59 -17.90 -8.42
C LEU A 73 10.28 -16.59 -8.01
N ASN A 74 10.60 -15.78 -8.99
CA ASN A 74 11.21 -14.45 -8.81
C ASN A 74 10.31 -13.38 -9.41
N GLN A 75 9.25 -13.01 -8.69
CA GLN A 75 8.28 -12.04 -9.16
C GLN A 75 8.89 -10.64 -9.25
N TYR A 76 8.80 -10.01 -10.43
CA TYR A 76 9.36 -8.68 -10.75
C TYR A 76 10.88 -8.56 -10.62
N ASP A 77 11.60 -9.64 -10.43
CA ASP A 77 13.07 -9.72 -10.38
C ASP A 77 13.77 -8.54 -9.66
N PRO A 78 13.58 -8.37 -8.34
CA PRO A 78 14.19 -7.28 -7.59
C PRO A 78 15.68 -7.52 -7.31
N SER A 79 16.44 -7.93 -8.33
CA SER A 79 17.86 -8.31 -8.23
C SER A 79 18.81 -7.10 -8.19
N THR A 80 18.43 -5.99 -8.85
CA THR A 80 19.20 -4.74 -8.86
C THR A 80 18.60 -3.69 -7.92
N ALA A 81 19.39 -2.67 -7.56
CA ALA A 81 18.92 -1.58 -6.71
C ALA A 81 17.70 -0.83 -7.28
N THR A 82 17.68 -0.62 -8.60
CA THR A 82 16.57 0.05 -9.29
C THR A 82 15.32 -0.82 -9.30
N GLN A 83 15.44 -2.09 -9.67
CA GLN A 83 14.33 -3.05 -9.65
C GLN A 83 13.79 -3.25 -8.23
N PHE A 84 14.66 -3.33 -7.24
CA PHE A 84 14.25 -3.42 -5.84
C PHE A 84 13.50 -2.15 -5.38
N LYS A 85 13.95 -0.94 -5.76
CA LYS A 85 13.23 0.31 -5.50
C LYS A 85 11.83 0.27 -6.13
N ASN A 86 11.72 -0.16 -7.39
CA ASN A 86 10.44 -0.25 -8.09
C ASN A 86 9.51 -1.29 -7.45
N TYR A 87 10.06 -2.44 -7.06
CA TYR A 87 9.33 -3.46 -6.32
C TYR A 87 8.79 -2.95 -4.98
N TYR A 88 9.65 -2.30 -4.19
CA TYR A 88 9.27 -1.76 -2.88
C TYR A 88 8.25 -0.63 -2.99
N ASN A 89 8.39 0.26 -3.95
CA ASN A 89 7.46 1.34 -4.23
C ASN A 89 6.17 0.87 -4.92
N ARG A 90 6.05 -0.43 -5.19
CA ARG A 90 4.93 -0.99 -5.95
C ARG A 90 4.72 -0.31 -7.30
N GLU A 91 5.80 0.07 -7.99
CA GLU A 91 5.72 0.70 -9.30
C GLU A 91 5.08 -0.22 -10.35
N ASN A 92 5.17 -1.54 -10.14
CA ASN A 92 4.61 -2.56 -11.03
C ASN A 92 3.10 -2.80 -10.82
N PHE A 93 2.46 -2.08 -9.91
CA PHE A 93 1.03 -2.19 -9.64
C PHE A 93 0.32 -0.90 -10.00
N THR A 94 -0.90 -1.03 -10.53
CA THR A 94 -1.78 0.12 -10.75
C THR A 94 -2.01 0.85 -9.44
N LYS A 95 -1.71 2.14 -9.42
CA LYS A 95 -1.90 2.98 -8.22
C LYS A 95 -3.29 3.59 -8.23
N PRO A 96 -4.13 3.27 -7.23
CA PRO A 96 -5.42 3.93 -7.12
C PRO A 96 -5.25 5.42 -6.88
N PRO A 97 -6.08 6.27 -7.48
CA PRO A 97 -6.06 7.70 -7.21
C PRO A 97 -6.46 7.98 -5.75
N LEU A 98 -5.66 8.79 -5.03
CA LEU A 98 -5.89 9.05 -3.61
C LEU A 98 -6.77 10.26 -3.35
N ILE A 99 -6.49 11.38 -4.03
CA ILE A 99 -7.14 12.66 -3.80
C ILE A 99 -8.04 13.05 -4.97
N TYR A 100 -7.53 12.91 -6.19
CA TYR A 100 -8.23 13.28 -7.40
C TYR A 100 -7.93 12.28 -8.50
N GLY A 101 -8.96 11.82 -9.23
CA GLY A 101 -8.80 10.85 -10.30
C GLY A 101 -10.12 10.29 -10.81
N GLN A 102 -10.01 9.31 -11.69
CA GLN A 102 -11.15 8.71 -12.39
C GLN A 102 -12.12 7.99 -11.44
N TYR A 103 -13.33 7.79 -11.92
CA TYR A 103 -14.36 7.00 -11.28
C TYR A 103 -14.78 5.81 -12.18
N TYR A 104 -15.53 4.87 -11.64
CA TYR A 104 -15.77 3.55 -12.25
C TYR A 104 -16.57 3.57 -13.56
N THR A 105 -17.35 4.62 -13.81
CA THR A 105 -18.08 4.80 -15.09
C THR A 105 -17.30 5.64 -16.11
N ALA A 106 -16.03 5.98 -15.82
CA ALA A 106 -15.17 6.71 -16.75
C ALA A 106 -14.89 5.87 -18.01
N LEU A 107 -14.76 6.56 -19.14
CA LEU A 107 -14.31 5.93 -20.38
C LEU A 107 -12.84 5.52 -20.28
N PRO A 108 -12.41 4.50 -21.05
CA PRO A 108 -10.99 4.19 -21.17
C PRO A 108 -10.18 5.44 -21.53
N PRO A 109 -8.95 5.58 -20.99
CA PRO A 109 -8.12 6.74 -21.25
C PRO A 109 -7.70 6.83 -22.72
N GLU A 110 -7.76 8.02 -23.28
CA GLU A 110 -7.36 8.28 -24.67
C GLU A 110 -5.85 8.37 -24.85
N SER A 111 -5.13 8.67 -23.78
CA SER A 111 -3.68 8.83 -23.80
C SER A 111 -3.01 8.27 -22.54
N PHE A 112 -1.73 7.95 -22.67
CA PHE A 112 -0.92 7.44 -21.59
C PHE A 112 0.37 8.26 -21.47
N GLU A 113 0.74 8.57 -20.24
CA GLU A 113 2.02 9.19 -19.91
C GLU A 113 3.00 8.11 -19.41
N THR A 114 4.21 8.11 -19.93
CA THR A 114 5.24 7.19 -19.44
C THR A 114 5.88 7.78 -18.18
N THR A 115 5.78 7.06 -17.07
CA THR A 115 6.43 7.44 -15.82
C THR A 115 7.95 7.23 -15.88
N GLU A 116 8.71 7.83 -14.94
CA GLU A 116 10.16 7.62 -14.82
C GLU A 116 10.56 6.15 -14.70
N SER A 117 9.66 5.29 -14.20
CA SER A 117 9.84 3.85 -14.10
C SER A 117 9.52 3.08 -15.39
N GLY A 118 9.14 3.78 -16.47
CA GLY A 118 8.73 3.18 -17.75
C GLY A 118 7.30 2.62 -17.78
N GLN A 119 6.50 2.87 -16.75
CA GLN A 119 5.10 2.46 -16.72
C GLN A 119 4.20 3.47 -17.43
N LEU A 120 3.18 2.95 -18.08
CA LEU A 120 2.13 3.75 -18.71
C LEU A 120 1.09 4.16 -17.66
N LYS A 121 0.97 5.46 -17.41
CA LYS A 121 -0.06 6.03 -16.53
C LYS A 121 -1.19 6.56 -17.41
N PRO A 122 -2.44 6.12 -17.21
CA PRO A 122 -3.57 6.61 -17.97
C PRO A 122 -3.88 8.06 -17.62
N ILE A 123 -4.14 8.87 -18.65
CA ILE A 123 -4.58 10.26 -18.51
C ILE A 123 -6.08 10.32 -18.83
N PHE A 124 -6.86 10.83 -17.89
CA PHE A 124 -8.30 11.00 -18.03
C PHE A 124 -8.65 12.47 -18.20
N ALA A 125 -9.67 12.78 -18.98
CA ALA A 125 -10.23 14.11 -19.08
C ALA A 125 -10.76 14.59 -17.71
N LYS A 126 -10.82 15.91 -17.50
CA LYS A 126 -11.25 16.48 -16.19
C LYS A 126 -12.67 16.08 -15.82
N GLU A 127 -13.55 15.93 -16.81
CA GLU A 127 -14.93 15.53 -16.65
C GLU A 127 -15.09 14.10 -16.13
N GLN A 128 -14.07 13.26 -16.37
CA GLN A 128 -14.00 11.86 -15.95
C GLN A 128 -13.33 11.69 -14.59
N GLN A 129 -13.02 12.78 -13.91
CA GLN A 129 -12.33 12.76 -12.64
C GLN A 129 -13.20 13.34 -11.51
N THR A 130 -12.99 12.86 -10.30
CA THR A 130 -13.69 13.33 -9.09
C THR A 130 -12.73 13.50 -7.93
N LEU A 131 -13.17 14.27 -6.94
CA LEU A 131 -12.45 14.41 -5.67
C LEU A 131 -12.69 13.17 -4.80
N PHE A 132 -11.64 12.65 -4.18
CA PHE A 132 -11.66 11.49 -3.29
C PHE A 132 -12.28 10.23 -3.96
N PRO A 133 -11.75 9.78 -5.11
CA PRO A 133 -12.30 8.65 -5.86
C PRO A 133 -12.01 7.34 -5.11
N ARG A 134 -13.01 6.80 -4.45
CA ARG A 134 -12.90 5.49 -3.78
C ARG A 134 -13.36 4.36 -4.67
N MET A 135 -14.31 4.64 -5.56
CA MET A 135 -14.82 3.74 -6.60
C MET A 135 -14.18 4.11 -7.94
N TRP A 136 -12.93 3.69 -8.15
CA TRP A 136 -12.10 4.18 -9.27
C TRP A 136 -11.88 3.16 -10.39
N ASN A 137 -12.15 1.87 -10.15
CA ASN A 137 -11.83 0.83 -11.12
C ASN A 137 -12.93 0.73 -12.18
N TYR A 138 -12.58 1.13 -13.41
CA TYR A 138 -13.45 1.17 -14.60
C TYR A 138 -13.23 -0.03 -15.53
N GLU A 139 -12.25 -0.90 -15.26
CA GLU A 139 -11.80 -1.94 -16.19
C GLU A 139 -12.76 -3.12 -16.31
N ASN A 140 -13.59 -3.35 -15.29
CA ASN A 140 -14.47 -4.52 -15.26
C ASN A 140 -15.85 -4.17 -14.71
N ILE A 141 -16.88 -4.59 -15.44
CA ILE A 141 -18.28 -4.40 -15.08
C ILE A 141 -18.67 -5.05 -13.73
N SER A 142 -17.95 -6.08 -13.31
CA SER A 142 -18.17 -6.69 -11.99
C SER A 142 -17.83 -5.74 -10.83
N TYR A 143 -16.88 -4.83 -11.01
CA TYR A 143 -16.59 -3.78 -10.03
C TYR A 143 -17.70 -2.74 -9.97
N GLU A 144 -18.26 -2.37 -11.11
CA GLU A 144 -19.41 -1.46 -11.18
C GLU A 144 -20.59 -2.00 -10.38
N ASN A 145 -20.97 -3.26 -10.60
CA ASN A 145 -22.04 -3.90 -9.87
C ASN A 145 -21.75 -3.95 -8.35
N GLY A 146 -20.53 -4.30 -7.97
CA GLY A 146 -20.14 -4.31 -6.56
C GLY A 146 -20.18 -2.92 -5.92
N TYR A 147 -19.82 -1.85 -6.64
CA TYR A 147 -19.94 -0.49 -6.13
C TYR A 147 -21.41 -0.08 -5.93
N ILE A 148 -22.29 -0.42 -6.91
CA ILE A 148 -23.71 -0.13 -6.84
C ILE A 148 -24.37 -0.88 -5.67
N GLU A 149 -23.99 -2.12 -5.39
CA GLU A 149 -24.49 -2.87 -4.23
C GLU A 149 -24.17 -2.18 -2.90
N TRP A 150 -23.01 -1.53 -2.78
CA TRP A 150 -22.60 -0.86 -1.54
C TRP A 150 -23.16 0.55 -1.35
N VAL A 151 -23.36 1.31 -2.41
CA VAL A 151 -23.71 2.74 -2.31
C VAL A 151 -24.97 3.14 -3.07
N GLY A 152 -25.58 2.21 -3.79
CA GLY A 152 -26.69 2.49 -4.68
C GLY A 152 -26.24 3.09 -6.02
N GLN A 153 -27.19 3.29 -6.91
CA GLN A 153 -26.94 3.91 -8.22
C GLN A 153 -26.57 5.39 -8.06
N PRO A 154 -25.65 5.92 -8.88
CA PRO A 154 -25.38 7.35 -8.93
C PRO A 154 -26.60 8.15 -9.39
N GLU A 155 -26.80 9.31 -8.78
CA GLU A 155 -27.86 10.25 -9.14
C GLU A 155 -27.36 11.38 -10.06
N GLU A 156 -26.04 11.62 -10.03
CA GLU A 156 -25.42 12.68 -10.85
C GLU A 156 -25.08 12.15 -12.24
N THR A 157 -25.28 12.96 -13.26
CA THR A 157 -24.91 12.67 -14.64
C THR A 157 -23.93 13.69 -15.17
N VAL A 158 -23.05 13.25 -16.05
CA VAL A 158 -22.06 14.08 -16.75
C VAL A 158 -22.07 13.73 -18.23
N ILE A 159 -22.00 14.73 -19.08
CA ILE A 159 -21.89 14.54 -20.52
C ILE A 159 -20.42 14.37 -20.88
N ILE A 160 -20.07 13.21 -21.43
CA ILE A 160 -18.71 12.89 -21.90
C ILE A 160 -18.83 12.50 -23.39
N ASN A 161 -18.14 13.21 -24.25
CA ASN A 161 -18.16 12.99 -25.72
C ASN A 161 -19.59 12.97 -26.32
N GLY A 162 -20.53 13.72 -25.71
CA GLY A 162 -21.91 13.77 -26.16
C GLY A 162 -22.81 12.67 -25.62
N GLU A 163 -22.29 11.74 -24.82
CA GLU A 163 -23.05 10.72 -24.13
C GLU A 163 -23.26 11.09 -22.65
N GLU A 164 -24.45 10.85 -22.15
CA GLU A 164 -24.78 11.03 -20.75
C GLU A 164 -24.31 9.81 -19.95
N ARG A 165 -23.47 10.03 -18.93
CA ARG A 165 -22.93 8.99 -18.06
C ARG A 165 -23.15 9.30 -16.59
N LEU A 166 -23.40 8.26 -15.81
CA LEU A 166 -23.57 8.35 -14.36
C LEU A 166 -22.24 8.68 -13.69
N LYS A 167 -22.26 9.60 -12.74
CA LYS A 167 -21.10 9.99 -11.93
C LYS A 167 -21.40 9.77 -10.45
N PRO A 168 -20.52 9.04 -9.72
CA PRO A 168 -20.68 8.90 -8.28
C PRO A 168 -20.45 10.24 -7.58
N SER A 169 -21.37 10.61 -6.71
CA SER A 169 -21.27 11.82 -5.89
C SER A 169 -20.15 11.69 -4.84
N PHE A 170 -19.68 12.81 -4.31
CA PHE A 170 -18.73 12.82 -3.20
C PHE A 170 -19.28 12.10 -1.97
N LYS A 171 -20.57 12.21 -1.68
CA LYS A 171 -21.26 11.51 -0.60
C LYS A 171 -21.18 9.99 -0.77
N GLN A 172 -21.39 9.48 -1.98
CA GLN A 172 -21.27 8.04 -2.27
C GLN A 172 -19.84 7.54 -2.13
N ASN A 173 -18.84 8.32 -2.54
CA ASN A 173 -17.43 7.98 -2.29
C ASN A 173 -17.11 7.92 -0.79
N LEU A 174 -17.63 8.84 0.03
CA LEU A 174 -17.51 8.77 1.49
C LEU A 174 -18.25 7.56 2.08
N GLN A 175 -19.46 7.29 1.64
CA GLN A 175 -20.21 6.12 2.08
C GLN A 175 -19.45 4.83 1.77
N PHE A 176 -18.91 4.67 0.56
CA PHE A 176 -18.09 3.52 0.19
C PHE A 176 -16.83 3.42 1.05
N PHE A 177 -16.16 4.54 1.31
CA PHE A 177 -14.99 4.56 2.17
C PHE A 177 -15.28 4.07 3.58
N PHE A 178 -16.35 4.56 4.21
CA PHE A 178 -16.67 4.18 5.59
C PHE A 178 -17.29 2.78 5.68
N SER A 179 -18.23 2.43 4.80
CA SER A 179 -18.95 1.15 4.87
C SER A 179 -18.09 -0.01 4.37
N TYR A 180 -17.49 0.12 3.19
CA TYR A 180 -16.72 -0.96 2.58
C TYR A 180 -15.26 -0.95 3.02
N GLN A 181 -14.52 0.15 2.78
CA GLN A 181 -13.08 0.15 2.99
C GLN A 181 -12.70 0.14 4.48
N LEU A 182 -13.31 0.98 5.31
CA LEU A 182 -13.02 1.00 6.75
C LEU A 182 -13.72 -0.12 7.50
N ASN A 183 -15.04 -0.22 7.39
CA ASN A 183 -15.78 -1.18 8.20
C ASN A 183 -15.56 -2.61 7.71
N TYR A 184 -15.95 -2.93 6.48
CA TYR A 184 -15.90 -4.30 5.97
C TYR A 184 -14.47 -4.79 5.70
N MET A 185 -13.63 -4.01 5.01
CA MET A 185 -12.28 -4.47 4.67
C MET A 185 -11.30 -4.34 5.83
N TYR A 186 -11.23 -3.16 6.48
CA TYR A 186 -10.20 -2.91 7.50
C TYR A 186 -10.61 -3.44 8.88
N PHE A 187 -11.72 -2.97 9.46
CA PHE A 187 -12.10 -3.36 10.83
C PHE A 187 -12.48 -4.81 10.93
N ARG A 188 -13.23 -5.36 9.99
CA ARG A 188 -13.52 -6.79 9.96
C ARG A 188 -12.23 -7.62 9.96
N TYR A 189 -11.29 -7.30 9.07
CA TYR A 189 -10.01 -8.01 8.98
C TYR A 189 -9.18 -7.84 10.27
N LEU A 190 -9.09 -6.63 10.81
CA LEU A 190 -8.40 -6.37 12.07
C LEU A 190 -9.00 -7.21 13.20
N LEU A 191 -10.32 -7.17 13.37
CA LEU A 191 -11.00 -7.86 14.44
C LEU A 191 -10.96 -9.38 14.29
N THR A 192 -11.07 -9.93 13.08
CA THR A 192 -10.90 -11.38 12.86
C THR A 192 -9.52 -11.89 13.27
N ASN A 193 -8.47 -11.06 13.17
CA ASN A 193 -7.13 -11.46 13.60
C ASN A 193 -6.93 -11.42 15.12
N PHE A 194 -7.67 -10.56 15.85
CA PHE A 194 -7.46 -10.36 17.29
C PHE A 194 -8.56 -10.99 18.16
N SER A 195 -9.79 -11.07 17.66
CA SER A 195 -10.93 -11.60 18.44
C SER A 195 -11.34 -13.01 18.04
N GLY A 196 -11.06 -13.38 16.81
CA GLY A 196 -11.46 -14.66 16.24
C GLY A 196 -12.40 -14.49 15.03
N LYS A 197 -12.63 -15.58 14.33
CA LYS A 197 -13.40 -15.62 13.09
C LYS A 197 -14.59 -16.57 13.26
N LEU A 198 -15.77 -16.13 12.85
CA LEU A 198 -16.99 -16.89 13.01
C LEU A 198 -16.98 -18.21 12.19
N ASN A 199 -16.52 -18.11 10.94
CA ASN A 199 -16.37 -19.27 10.05
C ASN A 199 -15.34 -18.96 8.94
N ASP A 200 -14.93 -19.98 8.17
CA ASP A 200 -13.97 -19.85 7.08
C ASP A 200 -14.64 -19.63 5.71
N ILE A 201 -15.95 -19.45 5.66
CA ILE A 201 -16.66 -19.16 4.43
C ILE A 201 -16.36 -17.71 4.04
N GLN A 202 -15.96 -17.49 2.78
CA GLN A 202 -15.70 -16.15 2.28
C GLN A 202 -17.00 -15.34 2.24
N GLY A 203 -17.04 -14.25 2.98
CA GLY A 203 -18.14 -13.28 2.91
C GLY A 203 -17.94 -12.26 1.79
N TYR A 204 -19.06 -11.84 1.21
CA TYR A 204 -19.11 -10.79 0.18
C TYR A 204 -19.81 -9.51 0.68
N GLY A 205 -19.73 -9.24 1.97
CA GLY A 205 -20.38 -8.11 2.63
C GLY A 205 -21.56 -8.52 3.52
N ASP A 206 -21.85 -9.81 3.60
CA ASP A 206 -22.87 -10.32 4.50
C ASP A 206 -22.41 -10.34 5.97
N TYR A 207 -23.36 -10.39 6.90
CA TYR A 207 -23.10 -10.41 8.34
C TYR A 207 -22.84 -11.82 8.90
N LYS A 208 -22.98 -12.88 8.09
CA LYS A 208 -22.89 -14.27 8.55
C LYS A 208 -21.55 -14.91 8.29
N ASN A 209 -20.91 -14.53 7.16
CA ASN A 209 -19.71 -15.19 6.69
C ASN A 209 -18.45 -14.35 6.88
N SER A 210 -17.38 -15.00 7.32
CA SER A 210 -16.07 -14.37 7.50
C SER A 210 -16.09 -13.16 8.45
N GLN A 211 -17.05 -13.09 9.36
CA GLN A 211 -17.15 -12.03 10.36
C GLN A 211 -16.30 -12.35 11.59
N TRP A 212 -15.96 -11.33 12.34
CA TRP A 212 -15.28 -11.46 13.61
C TRP A 212 -16.24 -11.89 14.73
N THR A 213 -15.70 -12.54 15.76
CA THR A 213 -16.46 -12.93 16.94
C THR A 213 -15.95 -12.17 18.17
N THR A 214 -16.85 -11.82 19.06
CA THR A 214 -16.50 -11.18 20.34
C THR A 214 -16.10 -12.20 21.41
N GLY A 215 -16.46 -13.45 21.24
CA GLY A 215 -16.39 -14.48 22.26
C GLY A 215 -17.45 -14.30 23.38
N ILE A 216 -18.32 -13.30 23.24
CA ILE A 216 -19.40 -13.00 24.20
C ILE A 216 -20.73 -13.39 23.57
N LYS A 217 -21.27 -14.55 24.01
CA LYS A 217 -22.50 -15.11 23.44
C LYS A 217 -23.66 -14.12 23.38
N TYR A 218 -23.84 -13.30 24.42
CA TYR A 218 -24.90 -12.28 24.47
C TYR A 218 -24.83 -11.24 23.32
N LEU A 219 -23.63 -10.91 22.86
CA LEU A 219 -23.45 -9.98 21.72
C LEU A 219 -23.60 -10.71 20.39
N GLU A 220 -23.12 -11.94 20.30
CA GLU A 220 -23.18 -12.76 19.09
C GLU A 220 -24.59 -13.20 18.70
N ASP A 221 -25.43 -13.48 19.69
CA ASP A 221 -26.87 -13.84 19.49
C ASP A 221 -27.69 -12.64 18.92
N ARG A 222 -27.11 -11.43 18.91
CA ARG A 222 -27.74 -10.19 18.38
C ARG A 222 -27.15 -9.68 17.06
N MET A 223 -26.06 -10.26 16.60
CA MET A 223 -25.42 -9.97 15.30
C MET A 223 -25.98 -10.87 14.20
#